data_c598b99888486e3fe332557236c386b6
#
_entry.id   c598b99888486e3fe332557236c386b6
#
_cell.length_a   1.000
_cell.length_b   1.000
_cell.length_c   1.000
_cell.angle_alpha   90.00
_cell.angle_beta   90.00
_cell.angle_gamma   90.00
#
_symmetry.space_group_name_H-M   'P 1'
#
loop_
_entity.id
_entity.type
_entity.pdbx_description
1 polymer ?
#
loop_
_entity_poly.entity_id
_entity_poly.type
_entity_poly.pdbx_seq_one_letter_code
_entity_poly.pdbx_strand_id
1 'polypeptide(L)'
;MKRPILSLLAGLALTLAALPASAACPRIVSQSPYITLALEWMGLADCVVGVSRFDRREDLPRTGGVIDPDADTIAILDPQLMITSRWTAAAKWQAMAPAGTTTLRVDGFKGTADMEQALREIGRAAGVADIDARVDRFAADWRAAAAKVNGGRRRAVVMTACSGAPYSFGRGTTLYELFAHAGLDVVADHDGIRNFRPDGPPDELPKWLDSIKPEVIFALKNSRDEACNASLVRADTMIVPLDGDRFTHPGPRVLLGLEQLREALNP
;
A
#
# COMPACT_ATOMS: atom_id res chain seq x y z
N MET A 1 80.22 -15.17 37.34
CA MET A 1 79.42 -14.19 36.61
C MET A 1 78.26 -14.93 36.00
N LYS A 2 77.07 -14.87 36.64
CA LYS A 2 75.82 -15.54 36.18
C LYS A 2 74.89 -14.45 35.67
N ARG A 3 74.42 -14.51 34.39
CA ARG A 3 73.42 -13.64 33.79
C ARG A 3 72.03 -14.22 33.98
N PRO A 4 71.02 -13.51 34.43
CA PRO A 4 69.63 -13.97 34.43
C PRO A 4 69.01 -13.79 33.06
N ILE A 5 68.26 -14.81 32.62
CA ILE A 5 67.43 -14.80 31.39
C ILE A 5 66.07 -14.25 31.81
N LEU A 6 65.71 -13.11 31.21
CA LEU A 6 64.39 -12.49 31.44
C LEU A 6 63.43 -13.06 30.39
N SER A 7 62.50 -13.89 30.82
CA SER A 7 61.41 -14.44 29.96
C SER A 7 60.28 -13.44 29.83
N LEU A 8 60.13 -12.90 28.64
CA LEU A 8 59.00 -12.04 28.25
C LEU A 8 57.80 -12.92 27.86
N LEU A 9 56.78 -13.04 28.73
CA LEU A 9 55.50 -13.63 28.39
C LEU A 9 54.62 -12.53 27.78
N ALA A 10 54.50 -12.54 26.43
CA ALA A 10 53.54 -11.71 25.72
C ALA A 10 52.15 -12.34 25.80
N GLY A 11 51.28 -11.74 26.61
CA GLY A 11 49.85 -12.10 26.73
C GLY A 11 49.10 -11.61 25.49
N LEU A 12 48.68 -12.54 24.64
CA LEU A 12 47.81 -12.29 23.49
C LEU A 12 46.37 -12.14 23.99
N ALA A 13 45.90 -10.91 24.21
CA ALA A 13 44.52 -10.63 24.53
C ALA A 13 43.64 -10.79 23.26
N LEU A 14 42.93 -11.91 23.13
CA LEU A 14 41.88 -12.09 22.13
C LEU A 14 40.69 -11.19 22.48
N THR A 15 40.58 -10.05 21.82
CA THR A 15 39.36 -9.26 21.83
C THR A 15 38.33 -9.98 20.97
N LEU A 16 37.36 -10.70 21.59
CA LEU A 16 36.16 -11.14 20.91
C LEU A 16 35.37 -9.89 20.54
N ALA A 17 35.43 -9.50 19.25
CA ALA A 17 34.49 -8.54 18.71
C ALA A 17 33.09 -9.19 18.77
N ALA A 18 32.24 -8.76 19.71
CA ALA A 18 30.82 -9.10 19.70
C ALA A 18 30.24 -8.52 18.41
N LEU A 19 29.95 -9.41 17.46
CA LEU A 19 29.13 -9.05 16.30
C LEU A 19 27.79 -8.53 16.87
N PRO A 20 27.30 -7.37 16.42
CA PRO A 20 26.00 -6.92 16.82
C PRO A 20 25.01 -8.03 16.43
N ALA A 21 24.34 -8.63 17.43
CA ALA A 21 23.22 -9.50 17.18
C ALA A 21 22.21 -8.65 16.40
N SER A 22 22.02 -8.96 15.11
CA SER A 22 20.91 -8.39 14.35
C SER A 22 19.67 -8.67 15.19
N ALA A 23 19.07 -7.62 15.77
CA ALA A 23 17.85 -7.78 16.53
C ALA A 23 16.86 -8.47 15.60
N ALA A 24 16.48 -9.71 15.93
CA ALA A 24 15.53 -10.46 15.12
C ALA A 24 14.26 -9.60 15.01
N CYS A 25 13.84 -9.29 13.78
CA CYS A 25 12.65 -8.49 13.57
C CYS A 25 11.42 -9.21 14.13
N PRO A 26 10.38 -8.49 14.58
CA PRO A 26 9.20 -9.11 15.15
C PRO A 26 8.49 -10.00 14.13
N ARG A 27 7.91 -11.10 14.58
CA ARG A 27 7.03 -11.95 13.76
C ARG A 27 5.75 -11.18 13.45
N ILE A 28 5.50 -10.85 12.19
CA ILE A 28 4.41 -9.96 11.77
C ILE A 28 3.34 -10.72 11.01
N VAL A 29 2.07 -10.59 11.43
CA VAL A 29 0.91 -10.92 10.60
C VAL A 29 0.44 -9.67 9.87
N SER A 30 0.43 -9.74 8.53
CA SER A 30 -0.02 -8.67 7.63
C SER A 30 -1.38 -9.02 7.03
N GLN A 31 -2.44 -8.37 7.48
CA GLN A 31 -3.82 -8.72 7.12
C GLN A 31 -4.33 -7.98 5.87
N SER A 32 -3.46 -7.35 5.08
CA SER A 32 -3.85 -6.71 3.82
C SER A 32 -2.65 -6.54 2.89
N PRO A 33 -2.82 -6.69 1.57
CA PRO A 33 -1.72 -6.60 0.59
C PRO A 33 -0.91 -5.31 0.67
N TYR A 34 -1.55 -4.14 0.88
CA TYR A 34 -0.82 -2.87 0.96
C TYR A 34 0.09 -2.77 2.19
N ILE A 35 -0.27 -3.46 3.29
CA ILE A 35 0.55 -3.55 4.51
C ILE A 35 1.78 -4.43 4.23
N THR A 36 1.59 -5.57 3.57
CA THR A 36 2.70 -6.45 3.14
C THR A 36 3.68 -5.68 2.26
N LEU A 37 3.18 -4.96 1.26
CA LEU A 37 4.01 -4.12 0.37
C LEU A 37 4.77 -3.02 1.12
N ALA A 38 4.15 -2.43 2.16
CA ALA A 38 4.82 -1.45 3.02
C ALA A 38 5.95 -2.09 3.82
N LEU A 39 5.72 -3.27 4.41
CA LEU A 39 6.74 -4.03 5.15
C LEU A 39 7.89 -4.46 4.25
N GLU A 40 7.60 -4.93 3.03
CA GLU A 40 8.63 -5.26 2.02
C GLU A 40 9.48 -4.04 1.67
N TRP A 41 8.87 -2.88 1.43
CA TRP A 41 9.57 -1.63 1.18
C TRP A 41 10.46 -1.19 2.37
N MET A 42 10.05 -1.53 3.60
CA MET A 42 10.84 -1.29 4.80
C MET A 42 11.99 -2.29 4.98
N GLY A 43 12.08 -3.34 4.16
CA GLY A 43 13.08 -4.41 4.27
C GLY A 43 12.70 -5.47 5.30
N LEU A 44 11.40 -5.60 5.62
CA LEU A 44 10.87 -6.51 6.63
C LEU A 44 10.11 -7.70 6.01
N ALA A 45 10.38 -8.04 4.76
CA ALA A 45 9.73 -9.16 4.06
C ALA A 45 9.86 -10.48 4.82
N ASP A 46 11.04 -10.76 5.38
CA ASP A 46 11.35 -11.99 6.13
C ASP A 46 10.75 -12.02 7.54
N CYS A 47 10.24 -10.89 8.02
CA CYS A 47 9.56 -10.77 9.31
C CYS A 47 8.07 -11.13 9.22
N VAL A 48 7.51 -11.15 7.99
CA VAL A 48 6.10 -11.50 7.76
C VAL A 48 5.94 -13.00 7.84
N VAL A 49 5.11 -13.46 8.77
CA VAL A 49 4.86 -14.89 9.04
C VAL A 49 3.48 -15.36 8.59
N GLY A 50 2.59 -14.44 8.22
CA GLY A 50 1.27 -14.75 7.71
C GLY A 50 0.66 -13.54 7.01
N VAL A 51 -0.18 -13.80 6.00
CA VAL A 51 -0.75 -12.76 5.13
C VAL A 51 -2.24 -13.01 4.88
N SER A 52 -2.97 -11.98 4.47
CA SER A 52 -4.37 -12.14 4.09
C SER A 52 -4.55 -13.06 2.88
N ARG A 53 -5.77 -13.61 2.68
CA ARG A 53 -6.09 -14.42 1.49
C ARG A 53 -5.97 -13.67 0.16
N PHE A 54 -5.95 -12.33 0.21
CA PHE A 54 -5.84 -11.46 -0.97
C PHE A 54 -4.39 -11.10 -1.31
N ASP A 55 -3.44 -11.56 -0.50
CA ASP A 55 -2.04 -11.26 -0.69
C ASP A 55 -1.41 -12.10 -1.83
N ARG A 56 -0.33 -11.59 -2.42
CA ARG A 56 0.41 -12.26 -3.49
C ARG A 56 1.53 -13.17 -2.99
N ARG A 57 1.86 -13.11 -1.70
CA ARG A 57 2.87 -13.96 -1.06
C ARG A 57 2.32 -15.38 -0.89
N GLU A 58 2.47 -16.22 -1.95
CA GLU A 58 1.98 -17.61 -1.97
C GLU A 58 2.77 -18.53 -1.03
N ASP A 59 3.95 -18.13 -0.65
CA ASP A 59 4.87 -18.83 0.24
C ASP A 59 4.48 -18.75 1.73
N LEU A 60 3.50 -17.92 2.08
CA LEU A 60 3.11 -17.67 3.47
C LEU A 60 1.70 -18.19 3.80
N PRO A 61 1.47 -18.62 5.07
CA PRO A 61 0.15 -18.99 5.56
C PRO A 61 -0.90 -17.91 5.35
N ARG A 62 -2.13 -18.32 5.02
CA ARG A 62 -3.28 -17.44 4.82
C ARG A 62 -4.03 -17.24 6.12
N THR A 63 -4.12 -16.01 6.58
CA THR A 63 -4.78 -15.63 7.84
C THR A 63 -6.21 -15.10 7.63
N GLY A 64 -6.89 -15.56 6.59
CA GLY A 64 -8.26 -15.15 6.26
C GLY A 64 -8.34 -13.83 5.50
N GLY A 65 -9.53 -13.22 5.46
CA GLY A 65 -9.77 -11.93 4.80
C GLY A 65 -9.60 -10.75 5.74
N VAL A 66 -9.63 -9.53 5.17
CA VAL A 66 -9.48 -8.28 5.94
C VAL A 66 -10.60 -8.09 6.97
N ILE A 67 -11.85 -8.41 6.59
CA ILE A 67 -13.00 -8.25 7.49
C ILE A 67 -13.35 -9.53 8.27
N ASP A 68 -12.82 -10.67 7.83
CA ASP A 68 -13.04 -12.01 8.38
C ASP A 68 -11.71 -12.76 8.58
N PRO A 69 -10.79 -12.24 9.41
CA PRO A 69 -9.52 -12.91 9.70
C PRO A 69 -9.75 -14.23 10.42
N ASP A 70 -8.79 -15.16 10.24
CA ASP A 70 -8.78 -16.50 10.82
C ASP A 70 -7.97 -16.50 12.13
N ALA A 71 -8.69 -16.56 13.24
CA ALA A 71 -8.10 -16.50 14.58
C ALA A 71 -7.22 -17.72 14.88
N ASP A 72 -7.60 -18.91 14.42
CA ASP A 72 -6.88 -20.15 14.71
C ASP A 72 -5.52 -20.16 14.01
N THR A 73 -5.51 -19.80 12.72
CA THR A 73 -4.25 -19.66 11.98
C THR A 73 -3.36 -18.59 12.59
N ILE A 74 -3.92 -17.44 12.98
CA ILE A 74 -3.15 -16.37 13.64
C ILE A 74 -2.54 -16.86 14.96
N ALA A 75 -3.30 -17.58 15.77
CA ALA A 75 -2.82 -18.12 17.05
C ALA A 75 -1.65 -19.12 16.86
N ILE A 76 -1.73 -19.99 15.83
CA ILE A 76 -0.65 -20.94 15.50
C ILE A 76 0.62 -20.22 15.06
N LEU A 77 0.50 -19.08 14.38
CA LEU A 77 1.64 -18.29 13.93
C LEU A 77 2.35 -17.55 15.05
N ASP A 78 1.74 -17.41 16.20
CA ASP A 78 2.28 -16.72 17.39
C ASP A 78 3.00 -15.41 17.05
N PRO A 79 2.27 -14.42 16.47
CA PRO A 79 2.87 -13.17 16.04
C PRO A 79 3.17 -12.24 17.21
N GLN A 80 4.22 -11.46 17.12
CA GLN A 80 4.53 -10.37 18.04
C GLN A 80 3.84 -9.06 17.64
N LEU A 81 3.53 -8.92 16.34
CA LEU A 81 2.84 -7.76 15.79
C LEU A 81 1.78 -8.21 14.78
N MET A 82 0.57 -7.70 14.93
CA MET A 82 -0.54 -7.94 14.01
C MET A 82 -1.00 -6.61 13.41
N ILE A 83 -0.95 -6.47 12.09
CA ILE A 83 -1.33 -5.24 11.40
C ILE A 83 -2.49 -5.51 10.44
N THR A 84 -3.55 -4.69 10.53
CA THR A 84 -4.70 -4.78 9.64
C THR A 84 -5.17 -3.41 9.15
N SER A 85 -6.08 -3.40 8.19
CA SER A 85 -6.81 -2.21 7.76
C SER A 85 -7.85 -1.78 8.81
N ARG A 86 -8.21 -0.49 8.81
CA ARG A 86 -9.35 0.02 9.61
C ARG A 86 -10.70 -0.58 9.21
N TRP A 87 -10.79 -1.30 8.10
CA TRP A 87 -11.99 -2.07 7.72
C TRP A 87 -12.25 -3.26 8.63
N THR A 88 -11.22 -3.82 9.28
CA THR A 88 -11.39 -4.82 10.32
C THR A 88 -11.94 -4.13 11.58
N ALA A 89 -12.99 -4.67 12.20
CA ALA A 89 -13.53 -4.13 13.45
C ALA A 89 -12.48 -4.18 14.57
N ALA A 90 -12.28 -3.08 15.29
CA ALA A 90 -11.20 -2.93 16.30
C ALA A 90 -11.30 -4.00 17.38
N ALA A 91 -12.49 -4.18 17.98
CA ALA A 91 -12.71 -5.15 19.04
C ALA A 91 -12.44 -6.59 18.57
N LYS A 92 -12.86 -6.93 17.35
CA LYS A 92 -12.59 -8.24 16.74
C LYS A 92 -11.09 -8.48 16.58
N TRP A 93 -10.37 -7.51 16.03
CA TRP A 93 -8.91 -7.61 15.82
C TRP A 93 -8.15 -7.79 17.12
N GLN A 94 -8.51 -7.01 18.12
CA GLN A 94 -7.86 -7.09 19.43
C GLN A 94 -8.17 -8.39 20.18
N ALA A 95 -9.41 -8.89 20.09
CA ALA A 95 -9.82 -10.13 20.73
C ALA A 95 -9.13 -11.40 20.16
N MET A 96 -8.63 -11.33 18.93
CA MET A 96 -7.94 -12.43 18.25
C MET A 96 -6.44 -12.47 18.53
N ALA A 97 -5.90 -11.41 19.13
CA ALA A 97 -4.46 -11.31 19.37
C ALA A 97 -4.03 -12.27 20.49
N PRO A 98 -3.01 -13.13 20.27
CA PRO A 98 -2.38 -13.89 21.32
C PRO A 98 -1.85 -12.98 22.45
N ALA A 99 -1.69 -13.54 23.65
CA ALA A 99 -1.17 -12.78 24.79
C ALA A 99 0.22 -12.20 24.48
N GLY A 100 0.41 -10.90 24.73
CA GLY A 100 1.67 -10.21 24.45
C GLY A 100 1.83 -9.69 23.02
N THR A 101 0.88 -9.98 22.12
CA THR A 101 0.91 -9.46 20.74
C THR A 101 0.48 -8.00 20.67
N THR A 102 1.27 -7.16 20.01
CA THR A 102 0.89 -5.79 19.65
C THR A 102 -0.06 -5.80 18.47
N THR A 103 -1.16 -5.05 18.54
CA THR A 103 -2.11 -4.90 17.43
C THR A 103 -2.10 -3.48 16.87
N LEU A 104 -2.13 -3.36 15.55
CA LEU A 104 -2.20 -2.08 14.85
C LEU A 104 -3.30 -2.13 13.79
N ARG A 105 -4.03 -1.03 13.61
CA ARG A 105 -4.97 -0.81 12.52
C ARG A 105 -4.62 0.47 11.81
N VAL A 106 -4.34 0.38 10.51
CA VAL A 106 -3.94 1.53 9.68
C VAL A 106 -4.95 1.80 8.58
N ASP A 107 -4.94 2.98 8.02
CA ASP A 107 -5.75 3.36 6.85
C ASP A 107 -4.82 3.54 5.63
N GLY A 108 -4.67 4.73 5.10
CA GLY A 108 -3.87 5.06 3.93
C GLY A 108 -4.70 5.43 2.71
N PHE A 109 -6.03 5.35 2.81
CA PHE A 109 -6.95 5.58 1.70
C PHE A 109 -7.61 6.96 1.70
N LYS A 110 -7.43 7.75 2.79
CA LYS A 110 -8.09 9.05 3.00
C LYS A 110 -7.20 10.23 2.66
N GLY A 111 -6.57 10.18 1.51
CA GLY A 111 -5.66 11.21 1.03
C GLY A 111 -4.19 10.81 1.15
N THR A 112 -3.34 11.58 0.50
CA THR A 112 -1.89 11.31 0.43
C THR A 112 -1.20 11.44 1.78
N ALA A 113 -1.66 12.36 2.63
CA ALA A 113 -1.16 12.49 4.00
C ALA A 113 -1.48 11.26 4.87
N ASP A 114 -2.66 10.66 4.70
CA ASP A 114 -3.06 9.44 5.38
C ASP A 114 -2.22 8.23 4.92
N MET A 115 -1.88 8.15 3.63
CA MET A 115 -0.95 7.16 3.09
C MET A 115 0.44 7.28 3.74
N GLU A 116 0.99 8.48 3.84
CA GLU A 116 2.28 8.72 4.48
C GLU A 116 2.24 8.38 5.98
N GLN A 117 1.14 8.75 6.66
CA GLN A 117 0.94 8.43 8.08
C GLN A 117 0.85 6.92 8.32
N ALA A 118 0.13 6.18 7.47
CA ALA A 118 0.06 4.72 7.57
C ALA A 118 1.44 4.06 7.49
N LEU A 119 2.32 4.53 6.58
CA LEU A 119 3.70 4.03 6.49
C LEU A 119 4.49 4.31 7.78
N ARG A 120 4.34 5.52 8.39
CA ARG A 120 5.01 5.84 9.65
C ARG A 120 4.50 4.94 10.79
N GLU A 121 3.19 4.75 10.89
CA GLU A 121 2.59 3.90 11.92
C GLU A 121 3.07 2.44 11.82
N ILE A 122 3.07 1.88 10.61
CA ILE A 122 3.56 0.52 10.34
C ILE A 122 5.04 0.40 10.75
N GLY A 123 5.88 1.33 10.29
CA GLY A 123 7.31 1.28 10.55
C GLY A 123 7.67 1.45 12.02
N ARG A 124 7.00 2.37 12.73
CA ARG A 124 7.20 2.54 14.18
C ARG A 124 6.79 1.29 14.96
N ALA A 125 5.64 0.70 14.63
CA ALA A 125 5.18 -0.54 15.27
C ALA A 125 6.12 -1.72 14.99
N ALA A 126 6.72 -1.76 13.81
CA ALA A 126 7.69 -2.78 13.41
C ALA A 126 9.13 -2.50 13.87
N GLY A 127 9.39 -1.39 14.58
CA GLY A 127 10.70 -1.04 15.15
C GLY A 127 11.70 -0.47 14.14
N VAL A 128 11.24 0.12 13.02
CA VAL A 128 12.10 0.77 12.02
C VAL A 128 12.55 2.14 12.52
N ALA A 129 13.80 2.27 12.92
CA ALA A 129 14.32 3.46 13.59
C ALA A 129 14.30 4.74 12.73
N ASP A 130 14.53 4.63 11.42
CA ASP A 130 14.63 5.76 10.48
C ASP A 130 13.35 6.00 9.68
N ILE A 131 12.20 5.44 10.12
CA ILE A 131 10.97 5.41 9.32
C ILE A 131 10.50 6.82 8.93
N ASP A 132 10.59 7.80 9.82
CA ASP A 132 10.13 9.16 9.52
C ASP A 132 10.95 9.77 8.37
N ALA A 133 12.27 9.66 8.41
CA ALA A 133 13.13 10.14 7.33
C ALA A 133 12.92 9.37 6.02
N ARG A 134 12.61 8.06 6.08
CA ARG A 134 12.28 7.25 4.89
C ARG A 134 10.97 7.69 4.26
N VAL A 135 9.94 7.93 5.08
CA VAL A 135 8.64 8.40 4.59
C VAL A 135 8.73 9.83 4.07
N ASP A 136 9.54 10.71 4.68
CA ASP A 136 9.77 12.06 4.17
C ASP A 136 10.44 12.04 2.77
N ARG A 137 11.41 11.15 2.56
CA ARG A 137 12.01 10.93 1.23
C ARG A 137 10.98 10.41 0.24
N PHE A 138 10.22 9.38 0.62
CA PHE A 138 9.14 8.84 -0.23
C PHE A 138 8.12 9.92 -0.59
N ALA A 139 7.76 10.79 0.37
CA ALA A 139 6.84 11.89 0.15
C ALA A 139 7.38 12.92 -0.86
N ALA A 140 8.67 13.23 -0.79
CA ALA A 140 9.33 14.08 -1.79
C ALA A 140 9.37 13.41 -3.17
N ASP A 141 9.69 12.12 -3.22
CA ASP A 141 9.81 11.36 -4.46
C ASP A 141 8.47 11.24 -5.21
N TRP A 142 7.37 10.88 -4.51
CA TRP A 142 6.08 10.77 -5.18
C TRP A 142 5.54 12.13 -5.63
N ARG A 143 5.77 13.22 -4.88
CA ARG A 143 5.40 14.58 -5.33
C ARG A 143 6.19 15.00 -6.56
N ALA A 144 7.50 14.71 -6.56
CA ALA A 144 8.35 14.97 -7.72
C ALA A 144 7.95 14.13 -8.95
N ALA A 145 7.56 12.87 -8.74
CA ALA A 145 7.04 12.02 -9.82
C ALA A 145 5.71 12.53 -10.36
N ALA A 146 4.78 12.92 -9.49
CA ALA A 146 3.48 13.48 -9.88
C ALA A 146 3.66 14.79 -10.68
N ALA A 147 4.58 15.67 -10.27
CA ALA A 147 4.87 16.93 -10.98
C ALA A 147 5.43 16.72 -12.39
N LYS A 148 6.01 15.54 -12.69
CA LYS A 148 6.50 15.18 -14.02
C LYS A 148 5.37 14.66 -14.93
N VAL A 149 4.22 14.34 -14.39
CA VAL A 149 3.04 13.96 -15.16
C VAL A 149 2.39 15.23 -15.69
N ASN A 150 2.38 15.41 -16.99
CA ASN A 150 1.70 16.56 -17.59
C ASN A 150 0.21 16.26 -17.77
N GLY A 151 -0.58 16.38 -16.71
CA GLY A 151 -2.04 16.17 -16.72
C GLY A 151 -2.79 17.20 -17.60
N GLY A 152 -2.20 18.37 -17.83
CA GLY A 152 -2.76 19.41 -18.71
C GLY A 152 -4.11 19.95 -18.24
N ARG A 153 -4.45 19.80 -16.95
CA ARG A 153 -5.75 20.15 -16.35
C ARG A 153 -6.93 19.46 -17.05
N ARG A 154 -6.68 18.34 -17.74
CA ARG A 154 -7.77 17.55 -18.36
C ARG A 154 -8.74 17.08 -17.29
N ARG A 155 -10.02 17.15 -17.60
CA ARG A 155 -11.11 16.68 -16.75
C ARG A 155 -11.05 15.16 -16.65
N ALA A 156 -10.76 14.64 -15.49
CA ALA A 156 -10.42 13.23 -15.30
C ALA A 156 -11.32 12.54 -14.27
N VAL A 157 -11.55 11.25 -14.48
CA VAL A 157 -12.12 10.34 -13.48
C VAL A 157 -11.19 9.16 -13.30
N VAL A 158 -11.01 8.72 -12.07
CA VAL A 158 -10.28 7.50 -11.71
C VAL A 158 -11.28 6.49 -11.18
N MET A 159 -11.29 5.30 -11.74
CA MET A 159 -12.26 4.27 -11.35
C MET A 159 -11.77 2.86 -11.65
N THR A 160 -12.29 1.88 -10.93
CA THR A 160 -12.25 0.49 -11.33
C THR A 160 -13.49 0.20 -12.15
N ALA A 161 -13.33 -0.32 -13.33
CA ALA A 161 -14.45 -0.65 -14.20
C ALA A 161 -14.13 -1.79 -15.16
N CYS A 162 -13.04 -2.50 -14.88
CA CYS A 162 -12.57 -3.60 -15.72
C CYS A 162 -12.76 -4.96 -15.04
N SER A 163 -13.14 -4.99 -13.75
CA SER A 163 -13.51 -6.20 -13.02
C SER A 163 -14.57 -5.87 -11.97
N GLY A 164 -15.55 -6.75 -11.83
CA GLY A 164 -16.61 -6.61 -10.84
C GLY A 164 -17.51 -5.39 -11.04
N ALA A 165 -18.15 -4.95 -9.97
CA ALA A 165 -18.96 -3.74 -9.97
C ALA A 165 -18.05 -2.51 -10.07
N PRO A 166 -18.32 -1.57 -11.00
CA PRO A 166 -17.55 -0.34 -11.11
C PRO A 166 -17.64 0.50 -9.83
N TYR A 167 -16.52 1.16 -9.49
CA TYR A 167 -16.52 2.20 -8.47
C TYR A 167 -15.51 3.30 -8.80
N SER A 168 -15.82 4.53 -8.40
CA SER A 168 -14.97 5.70 -8.63
C SER A 168 -14.41 6.24 -7.32
N PHE A 169 -13.28 6.94 -7.44
CA PHE A 169 -12.57 7.58 -6.34
C PHE A 169 -12.85 9.08 -6.35
N GLY A 170 -13.58 9.56 -5.36
CA GLY A 170 -13.94 10.97 -5.18
C GLY A 170 -13.05 11.69 -4.17
N ARG A 171 -13.48 12.91 -3.80
CA ARG A 171 -12.75 13.77 -2.86
C ARG A 171 -12.46 13.05 -1.54
N GLY A 172 -11.32 13.35 -0.95
CA GLY A 172 -10.87 12.72 0.29
C GLY A 172 -10.36 11.28 0.12
N THR A 173 -10.14 10.82 -1.11
CA THR A 173 -9.42 9.56 -1.36
C THR A 173 -7.98 9.84 -1.81
N THR A 174 -7.07 8.92 -1.50
CA THR A 174 -5.67 9.00 -1.90
C THR A 174 -5.50 9.09 -3.40
N LEU A 175 -6.32 8.37 -4.17
CA LEU A 175 -6.23 8.42 -5.64
C LEU A 175 -6.74 9.75 -6.21
N TYR A 176 -7.81 10.31 -5.65
CA TYR A 176 -8.26 11.64 -6.06
C TYR A 176 -7.11 12.67 -5.93
N GLU A 177 -6.48 12.72 -4.75
CA GLU A 177 -5.38 13.65 -4.49
C GLU A 177 -4.15 13.36 -5.36
N LEU A 178 -3.77 12.10 -5.53
CA LEU A 178 -2.61 11.70 -6.33
C LEU A 178 -2.75 12.17 -7.79
N PHE A 179 -3.93 11.98 -8.38
CA PHE A 179 -4.21 12.41 -9.75
C PHE A 179 -4.33 13.93 -9.87
N ALA A 180 -4.85 14.61 -8.86
CA ALA A 180 -4.84 16.07 -8.80
C ALA A 180 -3.39 16.62 -8.74
N HIS A 181 -2.51 16.02 -7.93
CA HIS A 181 -1.08 16.34 -7.90
C HIS A 181 -0.37 16.08 -9.23
N ALA A 182 -0.87 15.15 -10.03
CA ALA A 182 -0.40 14.89 -11.39
C ALA A 182 -0.88 15.95 -12.43
N GLY A 183 -1.53 17.02 -11.98
CA GLY A 183 -1.99 18.13 -12.81
C GLY A 183 -3.29 17.89 -13.56
N LEU A 184 -4.10 16.92 -13.12
CA LEU A 184 -5.43 16.63 -13.67
C LEU A 184 -6.51 17.39 -12.88
N ASP A 185 -7.61 17.75 -13.54
CA ASP A 185 -8.85 18.22 -12.91
C ASP A 185 -9.74 17.00 -12.63
N VAL A 186 -9.65 16.45 -11.41
CA VAL A 186 -10.44 15.28 -11.05
C VAL A 186 -11.88 15.68 -10.77
N VAL A 187 -12.77 15.36 -11.69
CA VAL A 187 -14.17 15.85 -11.73
C VAL A 187 -15.19 14.95 -11.04
N ALA A 188 -14.74 13.92 -10.29
CA ALA A 188 -15.63 13.12 -9.46
C ALA A 188 -16.34 14.02 -8.42
N ASP A 189 -17.67 14.10 -8.50
CA ASP A 189 -18.52 15.05 -7.78
C ASP A 189 -19.01 14.54 -6.41
N HIS A 190 -18.41 13.46 -5.92
CA HIS A 190 -18.74 12.81 -4.65
C HIS A 190 -17.51 12.72 -3.72
N ASP A 191 -17.77 12.47 -2.45
CA ASP A 191 -16.74 12.19 -1.46
C ASP A 191 -16.51 10.67 -1.33
N GLY A 192 -15.28 10.27 -0.99
CA GLY A 192 -14.93 8.88 -0.79
C GLY A 192 -15.08 8.01 -2.05
N ILE A 193 -15.52 6.77 -1.87
CA ILE A 193 -15.73 5.80 -2.95
C ILE A 193 -17.23 5.73 -3.29
N ARG A 194 -17.57 5.93 -4.56
CA ARG A 194 -18.92 5.69 -5.09
C ARG A 194 -18.95 4.37 -5.84
N ASN A 195 -19.81 3.45 -5.38
CA ASN A 195 -20.03 2.16 -6.02
C ASN A 195 -21.22 2.24 -6.97
N PHE A 196 -21.07 1.70 -8.18
CA PHE A 196 -22.13 1.50 -9.15
C PHE A 196 -22.56 0.03 -9.10
N ARG A 197 -23.66 -0.24 -8.40
CA ARG A 197 -24.08 -1.61 -8.08
C ARG A 197 -24.63 -2.32 -9.31
N PRO A 198 -24.37 -3.63 -9.48
CA PRO A 198 -24.94 -4.41 -10.59
C PRO A 198 -26.48 -4.53 -10.54
N ASP A 199 -27.05 -4.45 -9.32
CA ASP A 199 -28.49 -4.48 -9.04
C ASP A 199 -29.12 -3.08 -9.00
N GLY A 200 -28.33 -2.03 -9.24
CA GLY A 200 -28.77 -0.65 -9.37
C GLY A 200 -29.35 -0.33 -10.76
N PRO A 201 -29.73 0.94 -10.99
CA PRO A 201 -30.19 1.37 -12.29
C PRO A 201 -29.12 1.10 -13.37
N PRO A 202 -29.44 0.41 -14.47
CA PRO A 202 -28.44 0.01 -15.48
C PRO A 202 -27.77 1.20 -16.19
N ASP A 203 -28.38 2.37 -16.13
CA ASP A 203 -27.92 3.61 -16.70
C ASP A 203 -27.29 4.60 -15.69
N GLU A 204 -27.10 4.18 -14.44
CA GLU A 204 -26.55 5.03 -13.38
C GLU A 204 -25.15 5.52 -13.74
N LEU A 205 -24.23 4.60 -14.06
CA LEU A 205 -22.85 4.96 -14.47
C LEU A 205 -22.83 5.82 -15.75
N PRO A 206 -23.51 5.44 -16.84
CA PRO A 206 -23.63 6.30 -18.02
C PRO A 206 -24.13 7.70 -17.73
N LYS A 207 -25.24 7.84 -17.01
CA LYS A 207 -25.82 9.15 -16.67
C LYS A 207 -24.87 10.00 -15.82
N TRP A 208 -24.19 9.36 -14.87
CA TRP A 208 -23.20 10.05 -14.04
C TRP A 208 -22.03 10.58 -14.90
N LEU A 209 -21.45 9.75 -15.75
CA LEU A 209 -20.39 10.17 -16.64
C LEU A 209 -20.83 11.32 -17.59
N ASP A 210 -22.07 11.25 -18.10
CA ASP A 210 -22.64 12.30 -18.96
C ASP A 210 -22.85 13.61 -18.18
N SER A 211 -23.10 13.55 -16.87
CA SER A 211 -23.26 14.75 -16.03
C SER A 211 -21.94 15.46 -15.73
N ILE A 212 -20.88 14.70 -15.44
CA ILE A 212 -19.56 15.25 -15.07
C ILE A 212 -18.64 15.47 -16.28
N LYS A 213 -18.95 14.89 -17.43
CA LYS A 213 -18.24 15.06 -18.73
C LYS A 213 -16.73 14.99 -18.61
N PRO A 214 -16.15 13.83 -18.25
CA PRO A 214 -14.72 13.67 -18.21
C PRO A 214 -14.12 13.63 -19.62
N GLU A 215 -12.97 14.25 -19.83
CA GLU A 215 -12.16 14.13 -21.07
C GLU A 215 -11.35 12.83 -21.05
N VAL A 216 -11.00 12.35 -19.85
CA VAL A 216 -10.26 11.09 -19.66
C VAL A 216 -10.81 10.28 -18.50
N ILE A 217 -10.96 8.98 -18.72
CA ILE A 217 -11.29 7.99 -17.69
C ILE A 217 -10.07 7.09 -17.50
N PHE A 218 -9.45 7.15 -16.34
CA PHE A 218 -8.42 6.20 -15.94
C PHE A 218 -9.08 4.95 -15.36
N ALA A 219 -9.05 3.88 -16.15
CA ALA A 219 -9.65 2.60 -15.79
C ALA A 219 -8.61 1.69 -15.16
N LEU A 220 -8.69 1.51 -13.84
CA LEU A 220 -7.79 0.64 -13.09
C LEU A 220 -8.16 -0.83 -13.36
N LYS A 221 -7.19 -1.61 -13.84
CA LYS A 221 -7.32 -3.04 -14.16
C LYS A 221 -6.63 -3.89 -13.10
N ASN A 222 -7.23 -5.01 -12.73
CA ASN A 222 -6.58 -5.98 -11.83
C ASN A 222 -5.68 -6.97 -12.58
N SER A 223 -5.93 -7.20 -13.87
CA SER A 223 -5.07 -8.00 -14.75
C SER A 223 -4.92 -7.36 -16.13
N ARG A 224 -3.88 -7.75 -16.89
CA ARG A 224 -3.64 -7.22 -18.24
C ARG A 224 -4.74 -7.60 -19.23
N ASP A 225 -5.30 -8.79 -19.08
CA ASP A 225 -6.27 -9.36 -20.03
C ASP A 225 -7.73 -8.99 -19.70
N GLU A 226 -7.93 -8.17 -18.66
CA GLU A 226 -9.24 -7.77 -18.21
C GLU A 226 -9.86 -6.74 -19.15
N ALA A 227 -11.05 -7.05 -19.68
CA ALA A 227 -11.83 -6.13 -20.49
C ALA A 227 -12.55 -5.10 -19.61
N CYS A 228 -12.43 -3.83 -19.96
CA CYS A 228 -13.16 -2.78 -19.26
C CYS A 228 -14.62 -2.73 -19.69
N ASN A 229 -15.48 -2.25 -18.80
CA ASN A 229 -16.92 -2.14 -19.02
C ASN A 229 -17.21 -1.25 -20.24
N ALA A 230 -17.97 -1.77 -21.21
CA ALA A 230 -18.35 -1.05 -22.41
C ALA A 230 -19.13 0.24 -22.12
N SER A 231 -19.79 0.36 -20.95
CA SER A 231 -20.49 1.59 -20.56
C SER A 231 -19.57 2.79 -20.29
N LEU A 232 -18.24 2.59 -20.25
CA LEU A 232 -17.26 3.69 -20.19
C LEU A 232 -17.10 4.40 -21.54
N VAL A 233 -17.39 3.73 -22.65
CA VAL A 233 -17.15 4.26 -23.99
C VAL A 233 -18.05 5.46 -24.26
N ARG A 234 -17.42 6.59 -24.57
CA ARG A 234 -18.04 7.87 -24.94
C ARG A 234 -17.30 8.42 -26.17
N ALA A 235 -18.01 9.15 -27.01
CA ALA A 235 -17.44 9.68 -28.24
C ALA A 235 -16.23 10.62 -27.99
N ASP A 236 -16.35 11.45 -26.95
CA ASP A 236 -15.38 12.51 -26.65
C ASP A 236 -14.55 12.24 -25.39
N THR A 237 -14.49 10.98 -24.95
CA THR A 237 -13.78 10.60 -23.72
C THR A 237 -12.70 9.56 -24.04
N MET A 238 -11.46 9.87 -23.68
CA MET A 238 -10.35 8.93 -23.78
C MET A 238 -10.40 7.96 -22.59
N ILE A 239 -10.28 6.65 -22.86
CA ILE A 239 -10.14 5.63 -21.81
C ILE A 239 -8.68 5.21 -21.73
N VAL A 240 -8.06 5.40 -20.58
CA VAL A 240 -6.67 5.04 -20.31
C VAL A 240 -6.65 3.88 -19.31
N PRO A 241 -6.37 2.66 -19.75
CA PRO A 241 -6.22 1.53 -18.83
C PRO A 241 -4.89 1.65 -18.06
N LEU A 242 -4.96 1.51 -16.74
CA LEU A 242 -3.81 1.51 -15.84
C LEU A 242 -3.78 0.21 -15.02
N ASP A 243 -2.59 -0.20 -14.63
CA ASP A 243 -2.39 -1.32 -13.71
C ASP A 243 -2.87 -0.95 -12.30
N GLY A 244 -4.04 -1.44 -11.93
CA GLY A 244 -4.67 -1.13 -10.64
C GLY A 244 -3.80 -1.49 -9.43
N ASP A 245 -2.97 -2.52 -9.55
CA ASP A 245 -2.05 -2.94 -8.49
C ASP A 245 -1.01 -1.86 -8.08
N ARG A 246 -0.72 -0.94 -9.00
CA ARG A 246 0.17 0.19 -8.76
C ARG A 246 -0.51 1.35 -8.05
N PHE A 247 -1.84 1.39 -8.04
CA PHE A 247 -2.64 2.51 -7.54
C PHE A 247 -3.53 2.15 -6.34
N THR A 248 -4.13 0.96 -6.33
CA THR A 248 -5.11 0.57 -5.30
C THR A 248 -4.47 0.18 -3.96
N HIS A 249 -3.14 0.10 -3.91
CA HIS A 249 -2.37 -0.15 -2.70
C HIS A 249 -1.65 1.13 -2.26
N PRO A 250 -2.20 1.90 -1.29
CA PRO A 250 -1.59 3.15 -0.84
C PRO A 250 -0.21 2.88 -0.22
N GLY A 251 0.82 3.49 -0.82
CA GLY A 251 2.20 3.29 -0.40
C GLY A 251 3.20 3.35 -1.55
N PRO A 252 4.39 2.72 -1.41
CA PRO A 252 5.51 2.92 -2.33
C PRO A 252 5.24 2.56 -3.80
N ARG A 253 4.28 1.68 -4.09
CA ARG A 253 3.93 1.31 -5.47
C ARG A 253 3.34 2.46 -6.29
N VAL A 254 2.84 3.52 -5.65
CA VAL A 254 2.32 4.69 -6.37
C VAL A 254 3.40 5.37 -7.23
N LEU A 255 4.69 5.20 -6.90
CA LEU A 255 5.78 5.68 -7.74
C LEU A 255 5.78 5.02 -9.12
N LEU A 256 5.59 3.70 -9.17
CA LEU A 256 5.43 2.94 -10.43
C LEU A 256 4.14 3.32 -11.17
N GLY A 257 3.09 3.61 -10.40
CA GLY A 257 1.83 4.11 -10.94
C GLY A 257 1.99 5.48 -11.62
N LEU A 258 2.65 6.42 -10.97
CA LEU A 258 2.92 7.75 -11.52
C LEU A 258 3.80 7.71 -12.77
N GLU A 259 4.79 6.81 -12.81
CA GLU A 259 5.57 6.59 -14.02
C GLU A 259 4.70 6.07 -15.17
N GLN A 260 3.88 5.06 -14.93
CA GLN A 260 2.91 4.56 -15.91
C GLN A 260 1.95 5.65 -16.38
N LEU A 261 1.44 6.46 -15.44
CA LEU A 261 0.55 7.58 -15.77
C LEU A 261 1.24 8.61 -16.66
N ARG A 262 2.51 8.93 -16.36
CA ARG A 262 3.34 9.83 -17.20
C ARG A 262 3.51 9.29 -18.60
N GLU A 263 3.83 8.00 -18.75
CA GLU A 263 3.98 7.36 -20.07
C GLU A 263 2.66 7.34 -20.86
N ALA A 264 1.55 7.06 -20.19
CA ALA A 264 0.23 7.00 -20.82
C ALA A 264 -0.27 8.38 -21.31
N LEU A 265 0.17 9.46 -20.68
CA LEU A 265 -0.25 10.83 -21.01
C LEU A 265 0.73 11.59 -21.91
N ASN A 266 1.99 11.15 -22.00
CA ASN A 266 3.06 11.75 -22.80
C ASN A 266 3.77 10.65 -23.62
N PRO A 267 3.07 10.04 -24.60
CA PRO A 267 3.60 8.96 -25.43
C PRO A 267 4.78 9.40 -26.30
#